data_97567f32ea53941223cd7f112e4c8753
#
_entry.id   97567f32ea53941223cd7f112e4c8753
#
_cell.length_a   1.000
_cell.length_b   1.000
_cell.length_c   1.000
_cell.angle_alpha   90.00
_cell.angle_beta   90.00
_cell.angle_gamma   90.00
#
_symmetry.space_group_name_H-M   'P 1'
#
loop_
_entity.id
_entity.type
_entity.pdbx_description
1 polymer ?
#
loop_
_entity_poly.entity_id
_entity_poly.type
_entity_poly.pdbx_seq_one_letter_code
_entity_poly.pdbx_strand_id
1 'polypeptide(L)'
;MSAAVCAFADIDAAVKAVIQTIQLGVPVARIELRDALTLSAVNRHSHTALKELPTRFFEFHGRPAAVGEQARTVQEIAGALGGQDFE
;
A
#
# COMPACT_ATOMS: atom_id res chain seq x y z
N MET A 1 -14.80 -4.53 5.39
CA MET A 1 -13.44 -4.64 4.83
C MET A 1 -13.02 -3.29 4.28
N SER A 2 -11.80 -2.88 4.55
CA SER A 2 -11.25 -1.63 4.03
C SER A 2 -9.97 -1.90 3.29
N ALA A 3 -9.63 -1.02 2.37
CA ALA A 3 -8.43 -1.13 1.57
C ALA A 3 -7.68 0.21 1.55
N ALA A 4 -6.37 0.13 1.40
CA ALA A 4 -5.52 1.30 1.22
C ALA A 4 -4.52 1.02 0.10
N VAL A 5 -4.06 2.06 -0.54
CA VAL A 5 -3.08 1.97 -1.61
C VAL A 5 -2.00 3.04 -1.40
N CYS A 6 -0.76 2.70 -1.71
CA CYS A 6 0.35 3.63 -1.58
C CYS A 6 1.42 3.34 -2.64
N ALA A 7 1.89 4.38 -3.30
CA ALA A 7 2.98 4.29 -4.27
C ALA A 7 4.32 4.57 -3.61
N PHE A 8 5.37 3.92 -4.07
CA PHE A 8 6.74 4.10 -3.57
C PHE A 8 7.69 4.43 -4.72
N ALA A 9 8.77 5.13 -4.41
CA ALA A 9 9.75 5.52 -5.42
C ALA A 9 10.44 4.33 -6.08
N ASP A 10 10.64 3.24 -5.34
CA ASP A 10 11.29 2.03 -5.84
C ASP A 10 10.75 0.77 -5.16
N ILE A 11 11.12 -0.39 -5.70
CA ILE A 11 10.71 -1.70 -5.20
C ILE A 11 11.25 -1.94 -3.78
N ASP A 12 12.46 -1.48 -3.48
CA ASP A 12 13.07 -1.68 -2.18
C ASP A 12 12.23 -1.05 -1.06
N ALA A 13 11.79 0.20 -1.26
CA ALA A 13 10.92 0.88 -0.29
C ALA A 13 9.58 0.15 -0.13
N ALA A 14 9.00 -0.32 -1.22
CA ALA A 14 7.73 -1.07 -1.18
C ALA A 14 7.88 -2.39 -0.41
N VAL A 15 9.01 -3.09 -0.56
CA VAL A 15 9.30 -4.33 0.18
C VAL A 15 9.50 -4.03 1.67
N LYS A 16 10.25 -2.99 2.00
CA LYS A 16 10.48 -2.60 3.38
C LYS A 16 9.18 -2.24 4.10
N ALA A 17 8.24 -1.63 3.40
CA ALA A 17 6.93 -1.30 3.98
C ALA A 17 6.20 -2.55 4.47
N VAL A 18 6.23 -3.64 3.70
CA VAL A 18 5.62 -4.90 4.10
C VAL A 18 6.35 -5.52 5.29
N ILE A 19 7.68 -5.55 5.24
CA ILE A 19 8.47 -6.13 6.32
C ILE A 19 8.18 -5.40 7.64
N GLN A 20 8.20 -4.09 7.65
CA GLN A 20 7.92 -3.30 8.86
C GLN A 20 6.49 -3.47 9.35
N THR A 21 5.53 -3.55 8.43
CA THR A 21 4.12 -3.79 8.77
C THR A 21 3.96 -5.11 9.52
N ILE A 22 4.61 -6.17 9.02
CA ILE A 22 4.57 -7.48 9.66
C ILE A 22 5.30 -7.45 11.01
N GLN A 23 6.47 -6.82 11.07
CA GLN A 23 7.28 -6.76 12.29
C GLN A 23 6.57 -6.01 13.43
N LEU A 24 5.76 -5.00 13.10
CA LEU A 24 4.97 -4.27 14.09
C LEU A 24 3.69 -5.02 14.49
N GLY A 25 3.43 -6.18 13.88
CA GLY A 25 2.28 -6.99 14.23
C GLY A 25 0.95 -6.44 13.73
N VAL A 26 0.96 -5.62 12.68
CA VAL A 26 -0.29 -5.13 12.09
C VAL A 26 -1.00 -6.29 11.39
N PRO A 27 -2.23 -6.65 11.81
CA PRO A 27 -2.92 -7.81 11.27
C PRO A 27 -3.61 -7.49 9.94
N VAL A 28 -2.82 -7.22 8.90
CA VAL A 28 -3.38 -6.99 7.57
C VAL A 28 -3.92 -8.30 7.01
N ALA A 29 -5.06 -8.24 6.34
CA ALA A 29 -5.67 -9.41 5.74
C ALA A 29 -4.98 -9.79 4.45
N ARG A 30 -4.51 -8.80 3.68
CA ARG A 30 -3.89 -9.04 2.38
C ARG A 30 -3.00 -7.87 2.01
N ILE A 31 -1.85 -8.17 1.40
CA ILE A 31 -0.95 -7.16 0.85
C ILE A 31 -0.53 -7.62 -0.55
N GLU A 32 -0.67 -6.75 -1.52
CA GLU A 32 -0.24 -7.02 -2.89
C GLU A 32 0.74 -5.96 -3.36
N LEU A 33 1.70 -6.37 -4.20
CA LEU A 33 2.61 -5.46 -4.88
C LEU A 33 2.26 -5.42 -6.36
N ARG A 34 2.17 -4.21 -6.91
CA ARG A 34 2.10 -4.00 -8.35
C ARG A 34 3.30 -3.16 -8.76
N ASP A 35 4.05 -3.61 -9.74
CA ASP A 35 5.20 -2.85 -10.24
C ASP A 35 4.77 -1.73 -11.19
N ALA A 36 5.73 -0.87 -11.56
CA ALA A 36 5.45 0.27 -12.43
C ALA A 36 4.89 -0.15 -13.80
N LEU A 37 5.39 -1.25 -14.34
CA LEU A 37 4.94 -1.76 -15.64
C LEU A 37 3.49 -2.22 -15.59
N THR A 38 3.11 -2.92 -14.50
CA THR A 38 1.73 -3.34 -14.30
C THR A 38 0.79 -2.14 -14.19
N LEU A 39 1.19 -1.10 -13.45
CA LEU A 39 0.40 0.13 -13.32
C LEU A 39 0.25 0.84 -14.68
N SER A 40 1.29 0.84 -15.49
CA SER A 40 1.24 1.38 -16.85
C SER A 40 0.20 0.65 -17.70
N ALA A 41 0.21 -0.68 -17.65
CA ALA A 41 -0.77 -1.51 -18.38
C ALA A 41 -2.20 -1.26 -17.89
N VAL A 42 -2.40 -1.17 -16.57
CA VAL A 42 -3.71 -0.87 -15.99
C VAL A 42 -4.22 0.48 -16.45
N ASN A 43 -3.36 1.51 -16.43
CA ASN A 43 -3.74 2.85 -16.87
C ASN A 43 -4.18 2.86 -18.33
N ARG A 44 -3.47 2.15 -19.21
CA ARG A 44 -3.83 2.08 -20.63
C ARG A 44 -5.14 1.34 -20.84
N HIS A 45 -5.33 0.23 -20.14
CA HIS A 45 -6.53 -0.60 -20.32
C HIS A 45 -7.79 0.05 -19.73
N SER A 46 -7.67 0.67 -18.58
CA SER A 46 -8.80 1.21 -17.82
C SER A 46 -8.95 2.73 -17.93
N HIS A 47 -8.10 3.39 -18.69
CA HIS A 47 -8.06 4.86 -18.82
C HIS A 47 -7.96 5.56 -17.47
N THR A 48 -7.17 4.98 -16.55
CA THR A 48 -6.90 5.57 -15.24
C THR A 48 -5.63 6.40 -15.27
N ALA A 49 -5.39 7.16 -14.20
CA ALA A 49 -4.22 8.03 -14.06
C ALA A 49 -3.42 7.69 -12.79
N LEU A 50 -3.31 6.41 -12.46
CA LEU A 50 -2.51 5.96 -11.32
C LEU A 50 -1.03 6.24 -11.59
N LYS A 51 -0.28 6.54 -10.55
CA LYS A 51 1.18 6.70 -10.67
C LYS A 51 1.80 5.39 -11.11
N GLU A 52 2.67 5.44 -12.12
CA GLU A 52 3.35 4.27 -12.66
C GLU A 52 4.62 4.00 -11.86
N LEU A 53 4.42 3.73 -10.57
CA LEU A 53 5.46 3.43 -9.58
C LEU A 53 5.10 2.13 -8.88
N PRO A 54 6.07 1.46 -8.24
CA PRO A 54 5.76 0.31 -7.39
C PRO A 54 4.69 0.68 -6.35
N THR A 55 3.62 -0.08 -6.31
CA THR A 55 2.45 0.27 -5.49
C THR A 55 2.05 -0.91 -4.62
N ARG A 56 1.78 -0.65 -3.33
CA ARG A 56 1.24 -1.62 -2.38
C ARG A 56 -0.26 -1.42 -2.24
N PHE A 57 -0.99 -2.53 -2.27
CA PHE A 57 -2.41 -2.59 -1.98
C PHE A 57 -2.60 -3.37 -0.70
N PHE A 58 -3.26 -2.76 0.29
CA PHE A 58 -3.49 -3.37 1.60
C PHE A 58 -4.98 -3.58 1.80
N GLU A 59 -5.36 -4.73 2.37
CA GLU A 59 -6.72 -4.97 2.81
C GLU A 59 -6.73 -5.18 4.32
N PHE A 60 -7.69 -4.58 5.00
CA PHE A 60 -7.85 -4.65 6.44
C PHE A 60 -9.22 -5.23 6.77
N HIS A 61 -9.26 -6.10 7.76
CA HIS A 61 -10.50 -6.66 8.28
C HIS A 61 -10.62 -6.33 9.76
N GLY A 62 -11.85 -6.23 10.24
CA GLY A 62 -12.13 -6.00 11.64
C GLY A 62 -13.15 -4.89 11.85
N ARG A 63 -13.28 -4.46 13.09
CA ARG A 63 -14.17 -3.37 13.47
C ARG A 63 -13.62 -2.05 12.93
N PRO A 64 -14.48 -1.06 12.62
CA PRO A 64 -14.04 0.22 12.06
C PRO A 64 -12.91 0.89 12.86
N ALA A 65 -12.98 0.87 14.18
CA ALA A 65 -11.93 1.46 15.03
C ALA A 65 -10.59 0.75 14.86
N ALA A 66 -10.58 -0.58 14.83
CA ALA A 66 -9.36 -1.38 14.63
C ALA A 66 -8.78 -1.18 13.25
N VAL A 67 -9.62 -1.15 12.22
CA VAL A 67 -9.20 -0.90 10.84
C VAL A 67 -8.59 0.50 10.72
N GLY A 68 -9.19 1.51 11.34
CA GLY A 68 -8.65 2.86 11.33
C GLY A 68 -7.27 2.95 11.96
N GLU A 69 -7.04 2.24 13.05
CA GLU A 69 -5.73 2.15 13.71
C GLU A 69 -4.69 1.46 12.83
N GLN A 70 -5.06 0.34 12.24
CA GLN A 70 -4.20 -0.42 11.34
C GLN A 70 -3.79 0.45 10.13
N ALA A 71 -4.74 1.12 9.52
CA ALA A 71 -4.49 1.98 8.37
C ALA A 71 -3.55 3.14 8.73
N ARG A 72 -3.75 3.74 9.90
CA ARG A 72 -2.87 4.83 10.38
C ARG A 72 -1.46 4.35 10.60
N THR A 73 -1.27 3.18 11.21
CA THR A 73 0.05 2.60 11.44
C THR A 73 0.75 2.32 10.10
N VAL A 74 0.05 1.74 9.14
CA VAL A 74 0.61 1.48 7.81
C VAL A 74 0.95 2.78 7.09
N GLN A 75 0.12 3.81 7.23
CA GLN A 75 0.38 5.11 6.66
C GLN A 75 1.67 5.74 7.21
N GLU A 76 1.91 5.62 8.50
CA GLU A 76 3.13 6.10 9.13
C GLU A 76 4.36 5.36 8.61
N ILE A 77 4.28 4.03 8.50
CA ILE A 77 5.35 3.21 7.94
C ILE A 77 5.65 3.64 6.50
N ALA A 78 4.61 3.73 5.68
CA ALA A 78 4.75 4.11 4.28
C ALA A 78 5.34 5.49 4.13
N GLY A 79 4.88 6.46 4.94
CA GLY A 79 5.40 7.82 4.92
C GLY A 79 6.88 7.89 5.26
N ALA A 80 7.32 7.09 6.24
CA ALA A 80 8.74 7.02 6.63
C ALA A 80 9.63 6.45 5.52
N LEU A 81 9.06 5.66 4.62
CA LEU A 81 9.75 5.06 3.48
C LEU A 81 9.54 5.85 2.18
N GLY A 82 9.02 7.06 2.25
CA GLY A 82 8.77 7.90 1.09
C GLY A 82 7.53 7.54 0.29
N GLY A 83 6.57 6.85 0.90
CA GLY A 83 5.31 6.50 0.25
C GLY A 83 4.51 7.74 -0.15
N GLN A 84 3.82 7.64 -1.28
CA GLN A 84 3.05 8.72 -1.88
C GLN A 84 1.61 8.29 -2.10
N ASP A 85 0.70 9.27 -2.05
CA ASP A 85 -0.72 9.07 -2.38
C ASP A 85 -1.37 7.95 -1.58
N PHE A 86 -1.10 7.90 -0.29
CA PHE A 86 -1.75 6.92 0.59
C PHE A 86 -3.24 7.27 0.71
N GLU A 87 -4.07 6.30 0.35
CA GLU A 87 -5.52 6.47 0.38
C GLU A 87 -6.22 5.39 1.19
#